data_692fbb85bdf389ac48c5451d1eda3e20
#
_entry.id   692fbb85bdf389ac48c5451d1eda3e20
#
_cell.length_a   1.000
_cell.length_b   1.000
_cell.length_c   1.000
_cell.angle_alpha   90.00
_cell.angle_beta   90.00
_cell.angle_gamma   90.00
#
_symmetry.space_group_name_H-M   'P 1'
#
loop_
_entity.id
_entity.type
_entity.pdbx_description
1 polymer ?
#
loop_
_entity_poly.entity_id
_entity_poly.type
_entity_poly.pdbx_seq_one_letter_code
_entity_poly.pdbx_strand_id
1 'polypeptide(L)'
;MTATRLVSVQQLPLAFGLDWLPVLGDPALACAQARREGASHLVLSGNPPAALGLAYGLLRAQACWSAADLLAREYPQGTWACMLLLDGQTWHVLACHEGVVLVRADRSYPQPELARQAIEDLRLAYPRLQLLDPHASADDLLQRLARRAAVAPALQGIRPVRTYRMLLAGGLLSLLWWGYAYGLPQSSARSTPDAAQAWQHVLNQSLSRHPLHGETGTRALLQAMYLQPVRLAGWVLKDLQCQPGSVATVWQCRSEYRRLDLQADNRGLLQAAPPGWRLDFPSLDQAQANWSMALDGQIADPQALPQARLVARDWASALQAVLPAFTALRVQGPKPLAVPPPRDADGQALPMPPDFPRLATRAVKVEGPLRSAGLLVPLSRAVSWHKAVVTHAPGTRPGLKSSRLVLHLEGALYENR
;
A
#
# COMPACT_ATOMS: atom_id res chain seq x y z
N MET A 1 -4.23 7.55 -8.55
CA MET A 1 -4.66 8.97 -8.64
C MET A 1 -5.79 9.04 -9.64
N THR A 2 -7.00 9.35 -9.21
CA THR A 2 -8.12 9.62 -10.12
C THR A 2 -7.91 11.01 -10.73
N ALA A 3 -7.99 11.13 -12.05
CA ALA A 3 -7.88 12.43 -12.72
C ALA A 3 -9.07 13.30 -12.32
N THR A 4 -8.80 14.54 -11.91
CA THR A 4 -9.85 15.52 -11.61
C THR A 4 -10.63 15.83 -12.89
N ARG A 5 -11.96 15.73 -12.82
CA ARG A 5 -12.85 15.95 -13.95
C ARG A 5 -13.48 17.33 -13.86
N LEU A 6 -13.55 18.05 -14.99
CA LEU A 6 -14.24 19.33 -15.08
C LEU A 6 -15.57 19.15 -15.79
N VAL A 7 -16.64 19.70 -15.20
CA VAL A 7 -17.98 19.78 -15.80
C VAL A 7 -18.38 21.26 -15.84
N SER A 8 -18.73 21.76 -17.01
CA SER A 8 -19.18 23.15 -17.19
C SER A 8 -20.67 23.29 -16.90
N VAL A 9 -21.01 24.09 -15.89
CA VAL A 9 -22.39 24.43 -15.53
C VAL A 9 -22.57 25.94 -15.66
N GLN A 10 -23.42 26.40 -16.56
CA GLN A 10 -23.62 27.85 -16.83
C GLN A 10 -22.29 28.59 -17.10
N GLN A 11 -21.40 27.97 -17.86
CA GLN A 11 -20.04 28.46 -18.18
C GLN A 11 -19.05 28.48 -16.98
N LEU A 12 -19.45 28.00 -15.81
CA LEU A 12 -18.57 27.83 -14.65
C LEU A 12 -18.00 26.39 -14.61
N PRO A 13 -16.69 26.21 -14.63
CA PRO A 13 -16.08 24.90 -14.53
C PRO A 13 -16.07 24.39 -13.10
N LEU A 14 -16.84 23.35 -12.82
CA LEU A 14 -16.87 22.64 -11.57
C LEU A 14 -15.95 21.42 -11.62
N ALA A 15 -15.08 21.29 -10.63
CA ALA A 15 -14.13 20.20 -10.50
C ALA A 15 -14.69 19.11 -9.58
N PHE A 16 -14.62 17.86 -10.06
CA PHE A 16 -15.04 16.63 -9.38
C PHE A 16 -13.87 15.67 -9.23
N GLY A 17 -13.92 14.82 -8.20
CA GLY A 17 -12.91 13.77 -8.00
C GLY A 17 -11.61 14.32 -7.43
N LEU A 18 -11.67 15.28 -6.53
CA LEU A 18 -10.51 15.74 -5.78
C LEU A 18 -10.10 14.69 -4.75
N ASP A 19 -8.79 14.56 -4.51
CA ASP A 19 -8.29 13.79 -3.39
C ASP A 19 -8.35 14.63 -2.11
N TRP A 20 -9.17 14.19 -1.16
CA TRP A 20 -9.39 14.90 0.09
C TRP A 20 -8.54 14.31 1.22
N LEU A 21 -7.81 15.18 1.91
CA LEU A 21 -6.96 14.84 3.05
C LEU A 21 -7.43 15.62 4.29
N PRO A 22 -7.36 15.02 5.49
CA PRO A 22 -7.62 15.78 6.70
C PRO A 22 -6.50 16.83 6.92
N VAL A 23 -6.88 18.04 7.32
CA VAL A 23 -5.93 19.06 7.74
C VAL A 23 -5.52 18.77 9.19
N LEU A 24 -4.27 18.28 9.36
CA LEU A 24 -3.68 18.01 10.66
C LEU A 24 -2.66 19.13 10.96
N GLY A 25 -3.03 20.08 11.83
CA GLY A 25 -2.16 21.20 12.23
C GLY A 25 -2.43 22.51 11.47
N ASP A 26 -1.38 23.28 11.19
CA ASP A 26 -1.48 24.62 10.60
C ASP A 26 -1.92 24.58 9.13
N PRO A 27 -3.07 25.18 8.76
CA PRO A 27 -3.53 25.28 7.38
C PRO A 27 -2.54 26.00 6.43
N ALA A 28 -1.64 26.81 6.96
CA ALA A 28 -0.59 27.48 6.17
C ALA A 28 0.36 26.46 5.50
N LEU A 29 0.47 25.25 6.05
CA LEU A 29 1.26 24.17 5.48
C LEU A 29 0.57 23.44 4.32
N ALA A 30 -0.70 23.71 4.06
CA ALA A 30 -1.48 23.04 2.99
C ALA A 30 -0.84 23.19 1.61
N CYS A 31 -0.30 24.38 1.28
CA CYS A 31 0.41 24.58 0.02
C CYS A 31 1.69 23.72 -0.09
N ALA A 32 2.41 23.55 1.01
CA ALA A 32 3.60 22.70 1.04
C ALA A 32 3.24 21.23 0.88
N GLN A 33 2.17 20.79 1.54
CA GLN A 33 1.63 19.42 1.41
C GLN A 33 1.16 19.17 -0.03
N ALA A 34 0.36 20.06 -0.60
CA ALA A 34 -0.14 19.94 -1.97
C ALA A 34 0.99 19.87 -3.02
N ARG A 35 2.10 20.60 -2.80
CA ARG A 35 3.30 20.50 -3.66
C ARG A 35 3.98 19.14 -3.53
N ARG A 36 4.07 18.59 -2.34
CA ARG A 36 4.66 17.25 -2.10
C ARG A 36 3.85 16.17 -2.81
N GLU A 37 2.54 16.32 -2.82
CA GLU A 37 1.62 15.39 -3.51
C GLU A 37 1.57 15.59 -5.03
N GLY A 38 2.25 16.63 -5.57
CA GLY A 38 2.28 16.91 -6.99
C GLY A 38 0.97 17.45 -7.56
N ALA A 39 0.11 18.01 -6.70
CA ALA A 39 -1.16 18.59 -7.12
C ALA A 39 -0.98 19.85 -7.97
N SER A 40 -1.89 20.08 -8.91
CA SER A 40 -1.92 21.30 -9.73
C SER A 40 -2.65 22.45 -9.02
N HIS A 41 -3.70 22.10 -8.24
CA HIS A 41 -4.52 23.06 -7.47
C HIS A 41 -4.89 22.46 -6.12
N LEU A 42 -5.29 23.34 -5.20
CA LEU A 42 -5.79 22.98 -3.88
C LEU A 42 -7.02 23.82 -3.49
N VAL A 43 -7.79 23.32 -2.54
CA VAL A 43 -8.86 24.03 -1.85
C VAL A 43 -8.92 23.56 -0.40
N LEU A 44 -9.27 24.48 0.51
CA LEU A 44 -9.53 24.16 1.93
C LEU A 44 -11.04 24.18 2.18
N SER A 45 -11.55 23.15 2.84
CA SER A 45 -12.95 23.01 3.20
C SER A 45 -13.15 23.04 4.71
N GLY A 46 -14.24 23.73 5.14
CA GLY A 46 -14.57 23.96 6.54
C GLY A 46 -14.14 25.34 7.08
N ASN A 47 -14.72 25.73 8.21
CA ASN A 47 -14.35 26.95 8.95
C ASN A 47 -14.41 26.66 10.47
N PRO A 48 -13.25 26.39 11.14
CA PRO A 48 -11.90 26.38 10.57
C PRO A 48 -11.65 25.28 9.54
N PRO A 49 -10.64 25.42 8.65
CA PRO A 49 -10.32 24.41 7.64
C PRO A 49 -10.01 23.04 8.26
N ALA A 50 -10.76 22.00 7.86
CA ALA A 50 -10.62 20.65 8.38
C ALA A 50 -10.29 19.62 7.28
N ALA A 51 -10.53 19.95 6.00
CA ALA A 51 -10.18 19.12 4.87
C ALA A 51 -9.45 19.90 3.78
N LEU A 52 -8.44 19.26 3.17
CA LEU A 52 -7.64 19.77 2.05
C LEU A 52 -7.98 18.97 0.80
N GLY A 53 -8.57 19.60 -0.20
CA GLY A 53 -8.85 19.03 -1.51
C GLY A 53 -7.70 19.28 -2.49
N LEU A 54 -7.22 18.23 -3.14
CA LEU A 54 -6.14 18.26 -4.12
C LEU A 54 -6.66 17.90 -5.49
N ALA A 55 -6.42 18.76 -6.48
CA ALA A 55 -6.77 18.51 -7.88
C ALA A 55 -5.52 18.27 -8.72
N TYR A 56 -5.64 17.37 -9.72
CA TYR A 56 -4.53 16.96 -10.58
C TYR A 56 -4.88 17.17 -12.05
N GLY A 57 -3.86 17.53 -12.84
CA GLY A 57 -4.00 17.62 -14.30
C GLY A 57 -4.76 18.85 -14.82
N LEU A 58 -5.17 19.77 -13.95
CA LEU A 58 -5.86 20.99 -14.36
C LEU A 58 -4.91 22.03 -14.93
N LEU A 59 -5.38 22.76 -15.97
CA LEU A 59 -4.65 23.88 -16.53
C LEU A 59 -4.64 25.06 -15.54
N ARG A 60 -3.46 25.60 -15.25
CA ARG A 60 -3.25 26.60 -14.20
C ARG A 60 -3.95 27.94 -14.41
N ALA A 61 -4.25 28.28 -15.62
CA ALA A 61 -4.89 29.56 -15.96
C ALA A 61 -6.41 29.52 -15.83
N GLN A 62 -7.00 28.34 -15.60
CA GLN A 62 -8.46 28.18 -15.57
C GLN A 62 -8.95 28.25 -14.13
N ALA A 63 -9.72 29.30 -13.80
CA ALA A 63 -10.44 29.34 -12.55
C ALA A 63 -11.52 28.23 -12.53
N CYS A 64 -11.51 27.39 -11.50
CA CYS A 64 -12.51 26.33 -11.32
C CYS A 64 -12.81 26.17 -9.83
N TRP A 65 -13.94 25.54 -9.53
CA TRP A 65 -14.44 25.38 -8.17
C TRP A 65 -14.67 23.90 -7.86
N SER A 66 -14.41 23.47 -6.64
CA SER A 66 -14.70 22.10 -6.21
C SER A 66 -16.19 21.93 -5.97
N ALA A 67 -16.85 21.01 -6.67
CA ALA A 67 -18.25 20.68 -6.46
C ALA A 67 -18.51 20.18 -5.02
N ALA A 68 -17.60 19.41 -4.45
CA ALA A 68 -17.68 18.90 -3.09
C ALA A 68 -17.57 20.03 -2.03
N ASP A 69 -16.65 20.99 -2.20
CA ASP A 69 -16.55 22.13 -1.28
C ASP A 69 -17.76 23.06 -1.39
N LEU A 70 -18.30 23.25 -2.60
CA LEU A 70 -19.53 24.01 -2.80
C LEU A 70 -20.74 23.33 -2.12
N LEU A 71 -20.83 22.00 -2.18
CA LEU A 71 -21.84 21.23 -1.45
C LEU A 71 -21.70 21.43 0.06
N ALA A 72 -20.49 21.34 0.60
CA ALA A 72 -20.24 21.56 2.02
C ALA A 72 -20.63 22.98 2.47
N ARG A 73 -20.40 23.97 1.64
CA ARG A 73 -20.80 25.38 1.91
C ARG A 73 -22.31 25.62 1.77
N GLU A 74 -22.99 24.85 0.92
CA GLU A 74 -24.45 24.92 0.77
C GLU A 74 -25.16 24.28 1.95
N TYR A 75 -24.57 23.22 2.52
CA TYR A 75 -25.10 22.47 3.66
C TYR A 75 -24.13 22.53 4.86
N PRO A 76 -24.07 23.67 5.57
CA PRO A 76 -23.09 23.89 6.64
C PRO A 76 -23.39 23.10 7.92
N GLN A 77 -24.55 22.47 8.05
CA GLN A 77 -24.97 21.69 9.21
C GLN A 77 -25.48 20.32 8.79
N GLY A 78 -25.25 19.32 9.64
CA GLY A 78 -25.68 17.94 9.40
C GLY A 78 -24.74 17.19 8.44
N THR A 79 -25.18 15.99 8.04
CA THR A 79 -24.46 15.15 7.09
C THR A 79 -25.30 14.97 5.83
N TRP A 80 -24.76 15.36 4.71
CA TRP A 80 -25.46 15.34 3.42
C TRP A 80 -24.65 14.58 2.38
N ALA A 81 -25.36 13.82 1.54
CA ALA A 81 -24.76 13.18 0.37
C ALA A 81 -25.66 13.35 -0.85
N CYS A 82 -25.06 13.34 -2.02
CA CYS A 82 -25.78 13.26 -3.29
C CYS A 82 -25.06 12.29 -4.25
N MET A 83 -25.86 11.76 -5.18
CA MET A 83 -25.40 10.93 -6.28
C MET A 83 -25.81 11.61 -7.58
N LEU A 84 -24.82 11.95 -8.41
CA LEU A 84 -25.01 12.67 -9.67
C LEU A 84 -24.58 11.81 -10.85
N LEU A 85 -25.33 11.83 -11.92
CA LEU A 85 -24.91 11.25 -13.19
C LEU A 85 -24.21 12.34 -14.00
N LEU A 86 -22.88 12.22 -14.17
CA LEU A 86 -22.10 13.16 -14.97
C LEU A 86 -21.95 12.61 -16.40
N ASP A 87 -22.17 13.46 -17.40
CA ASP A 87 -22.05 13.15 -18.84
C ASP A 87 -22.81 11.89 -19.29
N GLY A 88 -23.92 11.57 -18.62
CA GLY A 88 -24.77 10.43 -18.98
C GLY A 88 -24.19 9.03 -18.77
N GLN A 89 -22.95 8.92 -18.25
CA GLN A 89 -22.25 7.62 -18.15
C GLN A 89 -21.59 7.34 -16.79
N THR A 90 -21.23 8.37 -16.05
CA THR A 90 -20.44 8.21 -14.83
C THR A 90 -21.20 8.73 -13.63
N TRP A 91 -21.45 7.88 -12.66
CA TRP A 91 -22.04 8.24 -11.39
C TRP A 91 -21.00 8.84 -10.46
N HIS A 92 -21.34 9.95 -9.81
CA HIS A 92 -20.44 10.62 -8.89
C HIS A 92 -21.13 10.83 -7.54
N VAL A 93 -20.41 10.48 -6.46
CA VAL A 93 -20.90 10.66 -5.09
C VAL A 93 -20.17 11.82 -4.46
N LEU A 94 -20.93 12.79 -3.94
CA LEU A 94 -20.42 13.87 -3.10
C LEU A 94 -21.04 13.75 -1.71
N ALA A 95 -20.26 14.00 -0.64
CA ALA A 95 -20.81 14.11 0.70
C ALA A 95 -20.03 15.08 1.57
N CYS A 96 -20.74 15.70 2.52
CA CYS A 96 -20.19 16.60 3.51
C CYS A 96 -20.78 16.34 4.91
N HIS A 97 -20.06 16.75 5.94
CA HIS A 97 -20.47 16.69 7.33
C HIS A 97 -20.11 18.00 8.03
N GLU A 98 -21.09 18.64 8.64
CA GLU A 98 -20.91 19.92 9.37
C GLU A 98 -20.10 20.97 8.54
N GLY A 99 -20.46 21.12 7.27
CA GLY A 99 -19.81 22.08 6.36
C GLY A 99 -18.39 21.69 5.90
N VAL A 100 -17.96 20.46 6.10
CA VAL A 100 -16.66 19.93 5.68
C VAL A 100 -16.84 18.77 4.72
N VAL A 101 -16.06 18.71 3.65
CA VAL A 101 -16.09 17.58 2.70
C VAL A 101 -15.58 16.31 3.36
N LEU A 102 -16.30 15.20 3.19
CA LEU A 102 -15.87 13.90 3.68
C LEU A 102 -14.76 13.31 2.79
N VAL A 103 -13.68 12.87 3.41
CA VAL A 103 -12.42 12.46 2.74
C VAL A 103 -12.60 11.36 1.67
N ARG A 104 -13.66 10.56 1.75
CA ARG A 104 -13.90 9.44 0.80
C ARG A 104 -15.08 9.67 -0.14
N ALA A 105 -15.65 10.84 -0.18
CA ALA A 105 -16.96 11.08 -0.76
C ALA A 105 -16.97 11.97 -2.01
N ASP A 106 -15.83 12.22 -2.63
CA ASP A 106 -15.74 12.91 -3.93
C ASP A 106 -15.18 11.92 -4.95
N ARG A 107 -16.02 10.95 -5.37
CA ARG A 107 -15.56 9.81 -6.21
C ARG A 107 -16.53 9.45 -7.32
N SER A 108 -15.96 9.03 -8.44
CA SER A 108 -16.68 8.53 -9.61
C SER A 108 -16.83 7.02 -9.60
N TYR A 109 -17.97 6.53 -10.06
CA TYR A 109 -18.32 5.11 -10.17
C TYR A 109 -18.87 4.82 -11.56
N PRO A 110 -18.46 3.71 -12.21
CA PRO A 110 -18.95 3.36 -13.53
C PRO A 110 -20.39 2.82 -13.54
N GLN A 111 -20.89 2.37 -12.38
CA GLN A 111 -22.19 1.73 -12.23
C GLN A 111 -22.96 2.36 -11.05
N PRO A 112 -24.29 2.54 -11.16
CA PRO A 112 -25.10 3.14 -10.11
C PRO A 112 -25.13 2.30 -8.82
N GLU A 113 -25.00 0.97 -8.93
CA GLU A 113 -24.98 0.05 -7.79
C GLU A 113 -23.78 0.32 -6.88
N LEU A 114 -22.60 0.55 -7.47
CA LEU A 114 -21.39 0.88 -6.73
C LEU A 114 -21.48 2.24 -6.05
N ALA A 115 -22.12 3.21 -6.70
CA ALA A 115 -22.37 4.52 -6.10
C ALA A 115 -23.36 4.43 -4.93
N ARG A 116 -24.42 3.62 -5.05
CA ARG A 116 -25.37 3.35 -3.95
C ARG A 116 -24.67 2.65 -2.78
N GLN A 117 -23.85 1.64 -3.06
CA GLN A 117 -23.07 0.95 -2.03
C GLN A 117 -22.18 1.93 -1.27
N ALA A 118 -21.51 2.84 -1.97
CA ALA A 118 -20.66 3.86 -1.33
C ALA A 118 -21.48 4.78 -0.40
N ILE A 119 -22.73 5.11 -0.75
CA ILE A 119 -23.63 5.86 0.12
C ILE A 119 -24.07 5.05 1.33
N GLU A 120 -24.35 3.76 1.18
CA GLU A 120 -24.69 2.90 2.33
C GLU A 120 -23.50 2.74 3.27
N ASP A 121 -22.28 2.62 2.74
CA ASP A 121 -21.06 2.62 3.56
C ASP A 121 -20.89 3.93 4.34
N LEU A 122 -21.23 5.08 3.73
CA LEU A 122 -21.25 6.37 4.42
C LEU A 122 -22.35 6.41 5.51
N ARG A 123 -23.52 5.81 5.28
CA ARG A 123 -24.59 5.72 6.29
C ARG A 123 -24.19 4.92 7.51
N LEU A 124 -23.40 3.86 7.34
CA LEU A 124 -22.86 3.10 8.47
C LEU A 124 -21.97 3.97 9.36
N ALA A 125 -21.17 4.86 8.77
CA ALA A 125 -20.30 5.77 9.50
C ALA A 125 -21.05 7.00 10.04
N TYR A 126 -22.10 7.45 9.33
CA TYR A 126 -22.91 8.62 9.63
C TYR A 126 -24.40 8.27 9.63
N PRO A 127 -24.96 7.71 10.72
CA PRO A 127 -26.35 7.22 10.76
C PRO A 127 -27.43 8.27 10.50
N ARG A 128 -27.09 9.56 10.64
CA ARG A 128 -28.01 10.70 10.34
C ARG A 128 -27.76 11.31 8.95
N LEU A 129 -27.08 10.60 8.05
CA LEU A 129 -26.83 11.05 6.70
C LEU A 129 -28.17 11.23 5.95
N GLN A 130 -28.36 12.43 5.42
CA GLN A 130 -29.49 12.80 4.57
C GLN A 130 -29.04 12.71 3.11
N LEU A 131 -29.81 11.98 2.30
CA LEU A 131 -29.57 11.91 0.87
C LEU A 131 -30.38 13.00 0.18
N LEU A 132 -29.71 13.82 -0.61
CA LEU A 132 -30.40 14.77 -1.50
C LEU A 132 -31.13 13.97 -2.58
N ASP A 133 -32.40 14.29 -2.78
CA ASP A 133 -33.29 13.53 -3.66
C ASP A 133 -32.69 13.34 -5.06
N PRO A 134 -32.48 12.09 -5.51
CA PRO A 134 -31.98 11.81 -6.86
C PRO A 134 -32.99 12.19 -7.97
N HIS A 135 -34.26 12.45 -7.62
CA HIS A 135 -35.32 12.92 -8.52
C HIS A 135 -35.40 14.45 -8.61
N ALA A 136 -34.84 15.20 -7.65
CA ALA A 136 -34.51 16.59 -7.87
C ALA A 136 -33.46 16.63 -8.98
N SER A 137 -33.82 17.20 -10.13
CA SER A 137 -32.98 17.23 -11.34
C SER A 137 -31.50 17.47 -10.96
N ALA A 138 -30.60 16.59 -11.40
CA ALA A 138 -29.17 16.79 -11.17
C ALA A 138 -28.73 18.20 -11.59
N ASP A 139 -29.42 18.75 -12.60
CA ASP A 139 -29.23 20.11 -13.08
C ASP A 139 -29.58 21.15 -12.05
N ASP A 140 -30.65 20.97 -11.23
CA ASP A 140 -31.02 21.92 -10.18
C ASP A 140 -29.98 21.99 -9.07
N LEU A 141 -29.41 20.85 -8.68
CA LEU A 141 -28.32 20.83 -7.72
C LEU A 141 -27.07 21.50 -8.30
N LEU A 142 -26.68 21.13 -9.52
CA LEU A 142 -25.52 21.71 -10.18
C LEU A 142 -25.67 23.23 -10.38
N GLN A 143 -26.87 23.72 -10.69
CA GLN A 143 -27.17 25.16 -10.77
C GLN A 143 -27.08 25.86 -9.42
N ARG A 144 -27.53 25.21 -8.33
CA ARG A 144 -27.34 25.76 -6.96
C ARG A 144 -25.88 25.86 -6.60
N LEU A 145 -25.09 24.82 -6.89
CA LEU A 145 -23.65 24.84 -6.66
C LEU A 145 -22.95 25.91 -7.51
N ALA A 146 -23.34 26.09 -8.78
CA ALA A 146 -22.82 27.13 -9.64
C ALA A 146 -23.12 28.55 -9.11
N ARG A 147 -24.34 28.79 -8.59
CA ARG A 147 -24.66 30.06 -7.92
C ARG A 147 -23.79 30.28 -6.67
N ARG A 148 -23.50 29.24 -5.92
CA ARG A 148 -22.66 29.32 -4.72
C ARG A 148 -21.18 29.61 -5.09
N ALA A 149 -20.72 29.21 -6.26
CA ALA A 149 -19.37 29.47 -6.76
C ALA A 149 -19.07 30.99 -6.86
N ALA A 150 -20.07 31.84 -7.07
CA ALA A 150 -19.90 33.29 -7.17
C ALA A 150 -19.33 33.93 -5.87
N VAL A 151 -19.57 33.30 -4.70
CA VAL A 151 -19.12 33.79 -3.40
C VAL A 151 -18.10 32.85 -2.73
N ALA A 152 -17.78 31.72 -3.35
CA ALA A 152 -16.84 30.74 -2.84
C ALA A 152 -15.44 30.95 -3.46
N PRO A 153 -14.37 30.62 -2.75
CA PRO A 153 -13.03 30.66 -3.32
C PRO A 153 -12.86 29.62 -4.43
N ALA A 154 -12.27 30.04 -5.54
CA ALA A 154 -11.83 29.11 -6.59
C ALA A 154 -10.65 28.25 -6.09
N LEU A 155 -10.41 27.12 -6.77
CA LEU A 155 -9.23 26.31 -6.52
C LEU A 155 -7.96 27.14 -6.72
N GLN A 156 -7.05 27.06 -5.77
CA GLN A 156 -5.79 27.79 -5.76
C GLN A 156 -4.74 27.06 -6.58
N GLY A 157 -4.26 27.66 -7.66
CA GLY A 157 -3.17 27.11 -8.47
C GLY A 157 -1.83 27.06 -7.71
N ILE A 158 -1.16 25.91 -7.77
CA ILE A 158 0.12 25.69 -7.10
C ILE A 158 1.26 26.01 -8.09
N ARG A 159 2.12 26.98 -7.75
CA ARG A 159 3.30 27.31 -8.55
C ARG A 159 4.38 26.25 -8.38
N PRO A 160 4.95 25.66 -9.46
CA PRO A 160 6.08 24.74 -9.34
C PRO A 160 7.33 25.53 -8.90
N VAL A 161 8.17 24.88 -8.12
CA VAL A 161 9.48 25.43 -7.68
C VAL A 161 10.49 25.52 -8.86
N ARG A 162 10.04 25.48 -10.09
CA ARG A 162 10.88 25.38 -11.29
C ARG A 162 11.69 26.66 -11.61
N THR A 163 11.25 27.84 -11.15
CA THR A 163 11.91 29.09 -11.46
C THR A 163 13.26 29.31 -10.73
N TYR A 164 13.41 28.75 -9.52
CA TYR A 164 14.68 28.83 -8.79
C TYR A 164 15.77 27.91 -9.37
N ARG A 165 15.35 26.75 -9.93
CA ARG A 165 16.32 25.85 -10.58
C ARG A 165 16.88 26.40 -11.87
N MET A 166 16.14 27.21 -12.62
CA MET A 166 16.66 27.85 -13.86
C MET A 166 17.62 29.02 -13.54
N LEU A 167 17.38 29.77 -12.47
CA LEU A 167 18.31 30.81 -12.05
C LEU A 167 19.61 30.25 -11.44
N LEU A 168 19.52 29.15 -10.69
CA LEU A 168 20.68 28.42 -10.20
C LEU A 168 21.44 27.70 -11.34
N ALA A 169 20.74 27.18 -12.36
CA ALA A 169 21.37 26.58 -13.52
C ALA A 169 22.09 27.64 -14.39
N GLY A 170 21.53 28.86 -14.54
CA GLY A 170 22.19 29.96 -15.24
C GLY A 170 23.44 30.46 -14.53
N GLY A 171 23.40 30.60 -13.18
CA GLY A 171 24.55 30.94 -12.36
C GLY A 171 25.63 29.87 -12.33
N LEU A 172 25.25 28.60 -12.29
CA LEU A 172 26.19 27.49 -12.37
C LEU A 172 26.82 27.32 -13.76
N LEU A 173 26.09 27.59 -14.84
CA LEU A 173 26.65 27.59 -16.21
C LEU A 173 27.69 28.68 -16.42
N SER A 174 27.50 29.89 -15.86
CA SER A 174 28.48 30.95 -15.94
C SER A 174 29.72 30.66 -15.11
N LEU A 175 29.59 30.04 -13.93
CA LEU A 175 30.72 29.61 -13.10
C LEU A 175 31.46 28.39 -13.73
N LEU A 176 30.75 27.49 -14.38
CA LEU A 176 31.35 26.38 -15.12
C LEU A 176 32.10 26.83 -16.36
N TRP A 177 31.59 27.86 -17.05
CA TRP A 177 32.28 28.45 -18.19
C TRP A 177 33.55 29.20 -17.77
N TRP A 178 33.51 29.87 -16.62
CA TRP A 178 34.69 30.52 -16.01
C TRP A 178 35.74 29.50 -15.54
N GLY A 179 35.31 28.41 -14.91
CA GLY A 179 36.17 27.28 -14.52
C GLY A 179 36.79 26.55 -15.69
N TYR A 180 36.07 26.39 -16.80
CA TYR A 180 36.60 25.83 -18.05
C TYR A 180 37.62 26.75 -18.72
N ALA A 181 37.43 28.08 -18.66
CA ALA A 181 38.35 29.05 -19.23
C ALA A 181 39.68 29.17 -18.43
N TYR A 182 39.67 28.82 -17.13
CA TYR A 182 40.85 28.87 -16.25
C TYR A 182 41.50 27.55 -15.89
N GLY A 183 41.13 26.45 -16.61
CA GLY A 183 41.92 25.22 -16.63
C GLY A 183 41.93 24.43 -15.31
N LEU A 184 40.83 24.48 -14.52
CA LEU A 184 40.68 23.54 -13.41
C LEU A 184 40.54 22.09 -13.95
N PRO A 185 41.29 21.13 -13.45
CA PRO A 185 41.18 19.76 -13.90
C PRO A 185 39.76 19.25 -13.52
N GLN A 186 38.93 19.05 -14.52
CA GLN A 186 37.67 18.32 -14.35
C GLN A 186 38.00 16.88 -14.03
N SER A 187 37.93 16.50 -12.77
CA SER A 187 37.75 15.10 -12.40
C SER A 187 36.32 14.69 -12.78
N SER A 188 36.09 14.50 -14.07
CA SER A 188 34.92 13.77 -14.54
C SER A 188 35.06 12.33 -14.10
N ALA A 189 34.40 11.97 -13.01
CA ALA A 189 34.13 10.56 -12.75
C ALA A 189 33.25 10.07 -13.91
N ARG A 190 33.89 9.66 -15.00
CA ARG A 190 33.26 8.87 -16.05
C ARG A 190 32.83 7.58 -15.38
N SER A 191 31.54 7.48 -15.04
CA SER A 191 30.94 6.16 -14.83
C SER A 191 31.08 5.41 -16.16
N THR A 192 32.08 4.56 -16.26
CA THR A 192 32.25 3.67 -17.40
C THR A 192 30.98 2.81 -17.48
N PRO A 193 30.49 2.46 -18.68
CA PRO A 193 29.37 1.53 -18.85
C PRO A 193 29.52 0.24 -18.03
N ASP A 194 30.74 -0.21 -17.85
CA ASP A 194 31.11 -1.35 -17.00
C ASP A 194 30.73 -1.20 -15.52
N ALA A 195 30.92 -0.02 -14.92
CA ALA A 195 30.60 0.18 -13.51
C ALA A 195 29.09 0.10 -13.26
N ALA A 196 28.26 0.70 -14.14
CA ALA A 196 26.79 0.66 -14.02
C ALA A 196 26.27 -0.78 -14.18
N GLN A 197 26.80 -1.53 -15.13
CA GLN A 197 26.42 -2.93 -15.34
C GLN A 197 26.84 -3.81 -14.16
N ALA A 198 28.02 -3.61 -13.60
CA ALA A 198 28.51 -4.35 -12.44
C ALA A 198 27.59 -4.09 -11.21
N TRP A 199 27.22 -2.85 -10.96
CA TRP A 199 26.29 -2.51 -9.89
C TRP A 199 24.90 -3.09 -10.11
N GLN A 200 24.37 -3.08 -11.34
CA GLN A 200 23.09 -3.68 -11.67
C GLN A 200 23.11 -5.20 -11.47
N HIS A 201 24.21 -5.87 -11.83
CA HIS A 201 24.39 -7.31 -11.62
C HIS A 201 24.33 -7.65 -10.12
N VAL A 202 25.08 -6.93 -9.28
CA VAL A 202 25.13 -7.19 -7.82
C VAL A 202 23.77 -6.86 -7.17
N LEU A 203 23.06 -5.83 -7.63
CA LEU A 203 21.71 -5.54 -7.18
C LEU A 203 20.75 -6.70 -7.49
N ASN A 204 20.74 -7.18 -8.73
CA ASN A 204 19.90 -8.30 -9.15
C ASN A 204 20.23 -9.59 -8.36
N GLN A 205 21.52 -9.84 -8.10
CA GLN A 205 21.94 -10.95 -7.25
C GLN A 205 21.45 -10.79 -5.79
N SER A 206 21.44 -9.58 -5.26
CA SER A 206 20.94 -9.30 -3.91
C SER A 206 19.43 -9.48 -3.83
N LEU A 207 18.69 -9.05 -4.85
CA LEU A 207 17.23 -9.18 -4.92
C LEU A 207 16.80 -10.64 -5.18
N SER A 208 17.54 -11.42 -5.96
CA SER A 208 17.22 -12.83 -6.25
C SER A 208 17.31 -13.75 -5.03
N ARG A 209 18.07 -13.36 -4.00
CA ARG A 209 18.16 -14.13 -2.73
C ARG A 209 16.87 -14.09 -1.92
N HIS A 210 16.06 -13.06 -2.11
CA HIS A 210 14.83 -12.82 -1.37
C HIS A 210 13.69 -12.43 -2.34
N PRO A 211 13.19 -13.40 -3.11
CA PRO A 211 12.13 -13.12 -4.10
C PRO A 211 10.88 -12.59 -3.43
N LEU A 212 10.17 -11.69 -4.10
CA LEU A 212 8.87 -11.21 -3.67
C LEU A 212 7.82 -12.30 -3.94
N HIS A 213 7.13 -12.72 -2.90
CA HIS A 213 6.05 -13.71 -3.03
C HIS A 213 4.76 -13.06 -3.54
N GLY A 214 4.56 -11.78 -3.27
CA GLY A 214 3.39 -11.04 -3.71
C GLY A 214 2.07 -11.62 -3.16
N GLU A 215 0.97 -11.26 -3.79
CA GLU A 215 -0.36 -11.75 -3.40
C GLU A 215 -0.52 -13.24 -3.70
N THR A 216 -0.04 -13.69 -4.86
CA THR A 216 -0.19 -15.09 -5.31
C THR A 216 0.61 -16.04 -4.42
N GLY A 217 1.89 -15.75 -4.18
CA GLY A 217 2.71 -16.58 -3.31
C GLY A 217 2.24 -16.55 -1.85
N THR A 218 1.81 -15.39 -1.34
CA THR A 218 1.22 -15.31 0.00
C THR A 218 -0.04 -16.19 0.11
N ARG A 219 -0.91 -16.16 -0.89
CA ARG A 219 -2.11 -17.02 -0.92
C ARG A 219 -1.74 -18.50 -0.95
N ALA A 220 -0.78 -18.89 -1.78
CA ALA A 220 -0.31 -20.27 -1.87
C ALA A 220 0.29 -20.76 -0.54
N LEU A 221 1.12 -19.92 0.11
CA LEU A 221 1.69 -20.22 1.43
C LEU A 221 0.59 -20.46 2.48
N LEU A 222 -0.36 -19.54 2.56
CA LEU A 222 -1.47 -19.65 3.52
C LEU A 222 -2.35 -20.87 3.22
N GLN A 223 -2.62 -21.15 1.96
CA GLN A 223 -3.40 -22.33 1.56
C GLN A 223 -2.71 -23.62 1.99
N ALA A 224 -1.39 -23.74 1.81
CA ALA A 224 -0.63 -24.89 2.29
C ALA A 224 -0.72 -25.05 3.82
N MET A 225 -0.72 -23.93 4.57
CA MET A 225 -0.93 -23.94 6.02
C MET A 225 -2.34 -24.40 6.43
N TYR A 226 -3.37 -23.98 5.68
CA TYR A 226 -4.76 -24.38 5.93
C TYR A 226 -5.03 -25.86 5.64
N LEU A 227 -4.34 -26.42 4.64
CA LEU A 227 -4.52 -27.83 4.23
C LEU A 227 -3.83 -28.82 5.17
N GLN A 228 -3.04 -28.34 6.14
CA GLN A 228 -2.38 -29.22 7.09
C GLN A 228 -3.40 -29.95 7.97
N PRO A 229 -3.37 -31.29 8.03
CA PRO A 229 -4.26 -32.03 8.91
C PRO A 229 -3.90 -31.78 10.38
N VAL A 230 -4.83 -31.19 11.12
CA VAL A 230 -4.68 -30.96 12.57
C VAL A 230 -4.72 -32.28 13.34
N ARG A 231 -5.46 -33.28 12.81
CA ARG A 231 -5.52 -34.65 13.36
C ARG A 231 -5.30 -35.65 12.25
N LEU A 232 -4.47 -36.66 12.49
CA LEU A 232 -4.14 -37.70 11.53
C LEU A 232 -3.88 -39.01 12.27
N ALA A 233 -4.70 -40.04 12.04
CA ALA A 233 -4.57 -41.37 12.62
C ALA A 233 -4.32 -41.38 14.15
N GLY A 234 -5.04 -40.56 14.93
CA GLY A 234 -4.90 -40.44 16.37
C GLY A 234 -3.74 -39.57 16.85
N TRP A 235 -2.99 -38.99 15.93
CA TRP A 235 -1.98 -38.01 16.20
C TRP A 235 -2.53 -36.58 16.02
N VAL A 236 -2.01 -35.60 16.77
CA VAL A 236 -2.44 -34.20 16.73
C VAL A 236 -1.26 -33.29 16.42
N LEU A 237 -1.46 -32.39 15.50
CA LEU A 237 -0.48 -31.35 15.16
C LEU A 237 -0.16 -30.52 16.40
N LYS A 238 1.11 -30.37 16.69
CA LYS A 238 1.65 -29.46 17.71
C LYS A 238 2.03 -28.14 17.08
N ASP A 239 2.88 -28.19 16.07
CA ASP A 239 3.31 -27.04 15.30
C ASP A 239 3.71 -27.43 13.86
N LEU A 240 3.70 -26.43 13.00
CA LEU A 240 4.15 -26.50 11.62
C LEU A 240 5.05 -25.31 11.39
N GLN A 241 6.26 -25.52 10.87
CA GLN A 241 7.18 -24.48 10.47
C GLN A 241 7.55 -24.65 9.01
N CYS A 242 7.49 -23.55 8.22
CA CYS A 242 7.97 -23.50 6.85
C CYS A 242 8.93 -22.32 6.67
N GLN A 243 9.98 -22.55 5.90
CA GLN A 243 11.01 -21.54 5.54
C GLN A 243 11.57 -21.82 4.16
N PRO A 244 12.15 -20.82 3.48
CA PRO A 244 12.86 -21.04 2.20
C PRO A 244 13.95 -22.09 2.34
N GLY A 245 14.02 -22.99 1.36
CA GLY A 245 15.11 -23.97 1.26
C GLY A 245 16.36 -23.39 0.59
N SER A 246 17.24 -24.28 0.13
CA SER A 246 18.42 -23.90 -0.64
C SER A 246 18.08 -23.25 -1.99
N VAL A 247 16.96 -23.62 -2.58
CA VAL A 247 16.39 -22.99 -3.76
C VAL A 247 15.27 -22.06 -3.30
N ALA A 248 15.35 -20.79 -3.63
CA ALA A 248 14.47 -19.75 -3.12
C ALA A 248 12.97 -19.96 -3.46
N THR A 249 12.66 -20.72 -4.52
CA THR A 249 11.30 -21.09 -4.93
C THR A 249 10.78 -22.37 -4.29
N VAL A 250 11.59 -23.04 -3.45
CA VAL A 250 11.20 -24.27 -2.75
C VAL A 250 11.25 -24.03 -1.25
N TRP A 251 10.14 -24.13 -0.59
CA TRP A 251 10.04 -24.04 0.86
C TRP A 251 10.11 -25.40 1.49
N GLN A 252 10.89 -25.51 2.57
CA GLN A 252 10.98 -26.69 3.42
C GLN A 252 10.07 -26.52 4.61
N CYS A 253 9.22 -27.50 4.82
CA CYS A 253 8.24 -27.49 5.87
C CYS A 253 8.45 -28.69 6.81
N ARG A 254 8.24 -28.46 8.10
CA ARG A 254 8.29 -29.46 9.16
C ARG A 254 7.03 -29.34 9.98
N SER A 255 6.29 -30.45 10.10
CA SER A 255 5.11 -30.55 10.96
C SER A 255 5.43 -31.50 12.12
N GLU A 256 5.28 -31.03 13.36
CA GLU A 256 5.42 -31.87 14.55
C GLU A 256 4.06 -32.35 15.03
N TYR A 257 3.94 -33.67 15.24
CA TYR A 257 2.74 -34.33 15.74
C TYR A 257 3.03 -34.96 17.10
N ARG A 258 2.01 -34.94 17.96
CA ARG A 258 2.01 -35.65 19.24
C ARG A 258 0.93 -36.72 19.21
N ARG A 259 1.25 -37.92 19.71
CA ARG A 259 0.29 -39.00 19.90
C ARG A 259 -0.73 -38.60 20.95
N LEU A 260 -2.00 -38.59 20.60
CA LEU A 260 -3.10 -38.24 21.52
C LEU A 260 -3.90 -39.49 21.91
N ASP A 261 -4.17 -40.36 20.95
CA ASP A 261 -4.91 -41.57 21.16
C ASP A 261 -3.97 -42.71 21.58
N LEU A 262 -4.33 -43.46 22.62
CA LEU A 262 -3.54 -44.61 23.08
C LEU A 262 -3.45 -45.72 22.06
N GLN A 263 -4.44 -45.86 21.15
CA GLN A 263 -4.42 -46.83 20.06
C GLN A 263 -3.68 -46.35 18.81
N ALA A 264 -3.31 -45.07 18.75
CA ALA A 264 -2.53 -44.55 17.63
C ALA A 264 -1.12 -45.15 17.63
N ASP A 265 -0.65 -45.55 16.47
CA ASP A 265 0.69 -46.07 16.28
C ASP A 265 1.42 -45.43 15.07
N ASN A 266 2.69 -45.69 14.94
CA ASN A 266 3.52 -45.13 13.88
C ASN A 266 3.10 -45.69 12.49
N ARG A 267 2.62 -46.93 12.43
CA ARG A 267 2.18 -47.57 11.16
C ARG A 267 0.92 -46.91 10.62
N GLY A 268 -0.06 -46.64 11.50
CA GLY A 268 -1.27 -45.90 11.14
C GLY A 268 -0.98 -44.51 10.63
N LEU A 269 -0.04 -43.80 11.29
CA LEU A 269 0.40 -42.48 10.83
C LEU A 269 1.06 -42.53 9.46
N LEU A 270 1.95 -43.50 9.22
CA LEU A 270 2.61 -43.69 7.93
C LEU A 270 1.61 -43.97 6.80
N GLN A 271 0.57 -44.78 7.06
CA GLN A 271 -0.48 -45.09 6.08
C GLN A 271 -1.39 -43.91 5.77
N ALA A 272 -1.63 -43.04 6.77
CA ALA A 272 -2.52 -41.89 6.64
C ALA A 272 -1.78 -40.60 6.14
N ALA A 273 -0.46 -40.62 6.10
CA ALA A 273 0.34 -39.45 5.73
C ALA A 273 0.09 -39.05 4.27
N PRO A 274 -0.04 -37.75 4.00
CA PRO A 274 -0.09 -37.20 2.64
C PRO A 274 1.12 -37.64 1.79
N PRO A 275 0.94 -37.79 0.47
CA PRO A 275 2.06 -38.08 -0.43
C PRO A 275 3.19 -37.05 -0.33
N GLY A 276 4.43 -37.54 -0.40
CA GLY A 276 5.61 -36.66 -0.36
C GLY A 276 6.11 -36.30 1.05
N TRP A 277 5.41 -36.73 2.11
CA TRP A 277 5.90 -36.57 3.47
C TRP A 277 6.98 -37.60 3.81
N ARG A 278 8.03 -37.15 4.49
CA ARG A 278 9.00 -38.02 5.16
C ARG A 278 8.73 -37.96 6.66
N LEU A 279 8.37 -39.10 7.24
CA LEU A 279 8.07 -39.22 8.66
C LEU A 279 9.27 -39.76 9.42
N ASP A 280 9.62 -39.07 10.48
CA ASP A 280 10.59 -39.47 11.51
C ASP A 280 9.89 -39.59 12.85
N PHE A 281 10.31 -40.53 13.68
CA PHE A 281 9.73 -40.76 15.00
C PHE A 281 10.80 -40.58 16.08
N PRO A 282 11.02 -39.34 16.56
CA PRO A 282 12.03 -39.05 17.59
C PRO A 282 11.73 -39.74 18.92
N SER A 283 10.46 -40.01 19.22
CA SER A 283 10.03 -40.77 20.40
C SER A 283 8.72 -41.51 20.12
N LEU A 284 8.27 -42.34 21.09
CA LEU A 284 7.00 -43.08 20.98
C LEU A 284 5.75 -42.20 20.87
N ASP A 285 5.87 -40.94 21.34
CA ASP A 285 4.76 -39.98 21.39
C ASP A 285 4.97 -38.75 20.51
N GLN A 286 6.04 -38.75 19.69
CA GLN A 286 6.37 -37.65 18.79
C GLN A 286 6.67 -38.16 17.41
N ALA A 287 6.09 -37.51 16.41
CA ALA A 287 6.37 -37.73 15.01
C ALA A 287 6.67 -36.39 14.32
N GLN A 288 7.60 -36.40 13.39
CA GLN A 288 8.00 -35.26 12.60
C GLN A 288 7.79 -35.59 11.13
N ALA A 289 6.98 -34.77 10.45
CA ALA A 289 6.79 -34.86 9.02
C ALA A 289 7.56 -33.74 8.31
N ASN A 290 8.51 -34.13 7.46
CA ASN A 290 9.28 -33.22 6.62
C ASN A 290 8.75 -33.28 5.18
N TRP A 291 8.43 -32.13 4.61
CA TRP A 291 7.89 -32.02 3.26
C TRP A 291 8.31 -30.71 2.61
N SER A 292 8.10 -30.56 1.30
CA SER A 292 8.44 -29.35 0.58
C SER A 292 7.25 -28.88 -0.25
N MET A 293 7.21 -27.58 -0.49
CA MET A 293 6.25 -26.96 -1.39
C MET A 293 6.97 -25.99 -2.34
N ALA A 294 6.49 -25.92 -3.57
CA ALA A 294 6.88 -24.84 -4.47
C ALA A 294 6.18 -23.56 -4.03
N LEU A 295 6.91 -22.49 -3.94
CA LEU A 295 6.38 -21.17 -3.66
C LEU A 295 7.02 -20.18 -4.62
N ASP A 296 6.26 -19.79 -5.64
CA ASP A 296 6.72 -18.86 -6.65
C ASP A 296 7.05 -17.50 -6.02
N GLY A 297 8.14 -16.92 -6.50
CA GLY A 297 8.57 -15.60 -6.14
C GLY A 297 9.18 -14.90 -7.34
N GLN A 298 8.99 -13.61 -7.44
CA GLN A 298 9.53 -12.76 -8.50
C GLN A 298 10.72 -11.96 -7.98
N ILE A 299 11.75 -11.80 -8.81
CA ILE A 299 12.81 -10.84 -8.50
C ILE A 299 12.19 -9.45 -8.49
N ALA A 300 12.46 -8.69 -7.45
CA ALA A 300 11.92 -7.33 -7.33
C ALA A 300 12.44 -6.45 -8.47
N ASP A 301 11.51 -5.83 -9.22
CA ASP A 301 11.84 -4.73 -10.11
C ASP A 301 11.90 -3.44 -9.29
N PRO A 302 13.07 -2.79 -9.18
CA PRO A 302 13.24 -1.55 -8.42
C PRO A 302 12.26 -0.44 -8.81
N GLN A 303 11.84 -0.39 -10.08
CA GLN A 303 10.92 0.64 -10.58
C GLN A 303 9.46 0.35 -10.22
N ALA A 304 9.10 -0.93 -10.06
CA ALA A 304 7.76 -1.38 -9.69
C ALA A 304 7.53 -1.37 -8.16
N LEU A 305 8.60 -1.21 -7.35
CA LEU A 305 8.47 -1.15 -5.90
C LEU A 305 7.73 0.12 -5.44
N PRO A 306 6.90 0.01 -4.38
CA PRO A 306 6.20 1.16 -3.84
C PRO A 306 7.19 2.18 -3.27
N GLN A 307 6.90 3.45 -3.47
CA GLN A 307 7.70 4.53 -2.89
C GLN A 307 7.51 4.57 -1.37
N ALA A 308 8.56 4.87 -0.61
CA ALA A 308 8.56 4.90 0.85
C ALA A 308 7.42 5.75 1.44
N ARG A 309 7.07 6.87 0.80
CA ARG A 309 5.94 7.73 1.20
C ARG A 309 4.58 7.04 1.07
N LEU A 310 4.38 6.22 0.01
CA LEU A 310 3.15 5.46 -0.20
C LEU A 310 3.06 4.30 0.80
N VAL A 311 4.18 3.66 1.10
CA VAL A 311 4.27 2.65 2.16
C VAL A 311 3.88 3.26 3.50
N ALA A 312 4.43 4.39 3.87
CA ALA A 312 4.15 5.06 5.15
C ALA A 312 2.69 5.54 5.28
N ARG A 313 2.04 5.91 4.17
CA ARG A 313 0.67 6.41 4.16
C ARG A 313 -0.35 5.30 3.91
N ASP A 314 -0.28 4.67 2.74
CA ASP A 314 -1.36 3.82 2.24
C ASP A 314 -1.27 2.40 2.77
N TRP A 315 -0.08 1.80 2.66
CA TRP A 315 0.15 0.46 3.14
C TRP A 315 0.05 0.37 4.68
N ALA A 316 0.64 1.32 5.40
CA ALA A 316 0.52 1.38 6.86
C ALA A 316 -0.93 1.59 7.32
N SER A 317 -1.70 2.46 6.65
CA SER A 317 -3.13 2.65 6.95
C SER A 317 -3.93 1.38 6.70
N ALA A 318 -3.65 0.66 5.62
CA ALA A 318 -4.30 -0.62 5.34
C ALA A 318 -3.96 -1.70 6.38
N LEU A 319 -2.70 -1.74 6.87
CA LEU A 319 -2.32 -2.60 7.99
C LEU A 319 -3.04 -2.23 9.29
N GLN A 320 -3.16 -0.94 9.58
CA GLN A 320 -3.89 -0.46 10.76
C GLN A 320 -5.37 -0.90 10.72
N ALA A 321 -6.00 -0.92 9.55
CA ALA A 321 -7.37 -1.36 9.38
C ALA A 321 -7.56 -2.86 9.71
N VAL A 322 -6.58 -3.71 9.44
CA VAL A 322 -6.64 -5.15 9.73
C VAL A 322 -6.05 -5.53 11.10
N LEU A 323 -5.35 -4.62 11.77
CA LEU A 323 -4.71 -4.84 13.08
C LEU A 323 -5.67 -5.44 14.13
N PRO A 324 -6.96 -5.07 14.22
CA PRO A 324 -7.88 -5.66 15.19
C PRO A 324 -8.09 -7.18 15.05
N ALA A 325 -7.79 -7.76 13.89
CA ALA A 325 -7.93 -9.20 13.62
C ALA A 325 -6.70 -10.03 14.03
N PHE A 326 -5.63 -9.39 14.49
CA PHE A 326 -4.37 -10.02 14.88
C PHE A 326 -4.01 -9.76 16.34
N THR A 327 -3.26 -10.67 16.94
CA THR A 327 -2.70 -10.53 18.30
C THR A 327 -1.59 -9.49 18.30
N ALA A 328 -0.71 -9.55 17.30
CA ALA A 328 0.35 -8.57 17.09
C ALA A 328 0.65 -8.43 15.59
N LEU A 329 0.87 -7.19 15.17
CA LEU A 329 1.36 -6.85 13.85
C LEU A 329 2.41 -5.76 14.04
N ARG A 330 3.66 -6.09 13.73
CA ARG A 330 4.81 -5.21 13.98
C ARG A 330 5.54 -4.97 12.67
N VAL A 331 5.79 -3.69 12.38
CA VAL A 331 6.59 -3.26 11.23
C VAL A 331 7.74 -2.41 11.76
N GLN A 332 8.95 -2.78 11.40
CA GLN A 332 10.13 -2.01 11.77
C GLN A 332 10.33 -0.81 10.82
N GLY A 333 11.10 0.17 11.26
CA GLY A 333 11.52 1.28 10.41
C GLY A 333 12.33 0.81 9.19
N PRO A 334 12.39 1.62 8.12
CA PRO A 334 13.07 1.25 6.89
C PRO A 334 14.58 1.12 7.12
N LYS A 335 15.15 0.01 6.66
CA LYS A 335 16.60 -0.23 6.62
C LYS A 335 17.06 -0.20 5.17
N PRO A 336 18.13 0.54 4.82
CA PRO A 336 18.69 0.47 3.48
C PRO A 336 19.02 -0.98 3.08
N LEU A 337 18.68 -1.36 1.86
CA LEU A 337 19.12 -2.64 1.32
C LEU A 337 20.63 -2.60 1.14
N ALA A 338 21.35 -3.48 1.84
CA ALA A 338 22.79 -3.56 1.72
C ALA A 338 23.16 -4.26 0.40
N VAL A 339 23.66 -3.49 -0.56
CA VAL A 339 24.21 -4.00 -1.82
C VAL A 339 25.74 -3.87 -1.72
N PRO A 340 26.48 -4.97 -1.71
CA PRO A 340 27.96 -4.90 -1.62
C PRO A 340 28.52 -4.23 -2.89
N PRO A 341 29.49 -3.32 -2.77
CA PRO A 341 30.06 -2.67 -3.93
C PRO A 341 30.78 -3.70 -4.82
N PRO A 342 30.52 -3.70 -6.14
CA PRO A 342 31.31 -4.50 -7.07
C PRO A 342 32.74 -4.03 -7.08
N ARG A 343 33.67 -4.94 -7.39
CA ARG A 343 35.12 -4.67 -7.45
C ARG A 343 35.61 -4.76 -8.89
N ASP A 344 36.59 -3.94 -9.22
CA ASP A 344 37.30 -4.02 -10.50
C ASP A 344 38.34 -5.16 -10.48
N ALA A 345 39.10 -5.29 -11.57
CA ALA A 345 40.13 -6.29 -11.72
C ALA A 345 41.27 -6.15 -10.69
N ASP A 346 41.50 -4.94 -10.17
CA ASP A 346 42.50 -4.61 -9.17
C ASP A 346 41.96 -4.76 -7.73
N GLY A 347 40.70 -5.19 -7.57
CA GLY A 347 40.07 -5.41 -6.28
C GLY A 347 39.52 -4.14 -5.62
N GLN A 348 39.54 -2.97 -6.30
CA GLN A 348 39.04 -1.72 -5.78
C GLN A 348 37.52 -1.67 -5.97
N ALA A 349 36.81 -1.06 -5.00
CA ALA A 349 35.35 -0.88 -5.07
C ALA A 349 35.02 0.14 -6.15
N LEU A 350 34.12 -0.25 -7.07
CA LEU A 350 33.64 0.64 -8.10
C LEU A 350 32.70 1.73 -7.50
N PRO A 351 32.80 2.97 -7.98
CA PRO A 351 31.93 4.06 -7.50
C PRO A 351 30.46 3.77 -7.84
N MET A 352 29.57 4.10 -6.90
CA MET A 352 28.14 3.93 -7.10
C MET A 352 27.62 4.94 -8.14
N PRO A 353 26.88 4.49 -9.16
CA PRO A 353 26.24 5.40 -10.12
C PRO A 353 25.28 6.38 -9.46
N PRO A 354 25.16 7.62 -9.92
CA PRO A 354 24.29 8.64 -9.32
C PRO A 354 22.80 8.25 -9.38
N ASP A 355 22.39 7.51 -10.43
CA ASP A 355 21.03 7.06 -10.66
C ASP A 355 20.77 5.65 -10.08
N PHE A 356 21.65 5.12 -9.23
CA PHE A 356 21.48 3.80 -8.64
C PHE A 356 20.26 3.77 -7.71
N PRO A 357 19.35 2.77 -7.83
CA PRO A 357 18.14 2.69 -7.03
C PRO A 357 18.44 2.60 -5.53
N ARG A 358 17.82 3.46 -4.74
CA ARG A 358 17.97 3.47 -3.27
C ARG A 358 16.82 2.67 -2.65
N LEU A 359 17.03 1.36 -2.53
CA LEU A 359 16.02 0.47 -1.96
C LEU A 359 16.15 0.37 -0.44
N ALA A 360 15.03 0.13 0.20
CA ALA A 360 14.98 -0.19 1.63
C ALA A 360 14.02 -1.36 1.88
N THR A 361 14.19 -1.99 3.04
CA THR A 361 13.31 -3.05 3.51
C THR A 361 12.78 -2.72 4.89
N ARG A 362 11.52 -3.13 5.17
CA ARG A 362 10.90 -3.07 6.51
C ARG A 362 10.61 -4.49 6.97
N ALA A 363 11.17 -4.90 8.09
CA ALA A 363 10.79 -6.19 8.66
C ALA A 363 9.33 -6.16 9.12
N VAL A 364 8.59 -7.20 8.73
CA VAL A 364 7.17 -7.39 9.03
C VAL A 364 7.03 -8.66 9.85
N LYS A 365 6.39 -8.56 11.03
CA LYS A 365 6.05 -9.70 11.87
C LYS A 365 4.57 -9.68 12.21
N VAL A 366 3.91 -10.78 11.95
CA VAL A 366 2.47 -10.95 12.19
C VAL A 366 2.27 -12.13 13.12
N GLU A 367 1.42 -11.96 14.12
CA GLU A 367 0.97 -13.01 15.02
C GLU A 367 -0.54 -12.90 15.20
N GLY A 368 -1.24 -14.02 15.05
CA GLY A 368 -2.69 -14.04 15.24
C GLY A 368 -3.36 -15.29 14.70
N PRO A 369 -4.69 -15.28 14.65
CA PRO A 369 -5.46 -16.42 14.14
C PRO A 369 -5.10 -16.75 12.70
N LEU A 370 -4.82 -18.01 12.40
CA LEU A 370 -4.57 -18.43 11.01
C LEU A 370 -5.73 -18.01 10.07
N ARG A 371 -6.98 -18.10 10.54
CA ARG A 371 -8.16 -17.69 9.76
C ARG A 371 -8.16 -16.21 9.34
N SER A 372 -7.47 -15.34 10.09
CA SER A 372 -7.36 -13.90 9.76
C SER A 372 -6.27 -13.61 8.73
N ALA A 373 -5.41 -14.58 8.44
CA ALA A 373 -4.22 -14.38 7.60
C ALA A 373 -4.57 -13.99 6.15
N GLY A 374 -5.74 -14.39 5.65
CA GLY A 374 -6.24 -13.98 4.33
C GLY A 374 -6.31 -12.46 4.13
N LEU A 375 -6.48 -11.68 5.21
CA LEU A 375 -6.46 -10.21 5.18
C LEU A 375 -5.10 -9.63 4.79
N LEU A 376 -4.02 -10.39 4.90
CA LEU A 376 -2.67 -9.96 4.53
C LEU A 376 -2.39 -10.09 3.03
N VAL A 377 -3.17 -10.92 2.31
CA VAL A 377 -2.92 -11.21 0.89
C VAL A 377 -2.85 -9.92 0.06
N PRO A 378 -3.85 -9.01 0.08
CA PRO A 378 -3.79 -7.78 -0.73
C PRO A 378 -2.69 -6.81 -0.29
N LEU A 379 -2.14 -6.98 0.92
CA LEU A 379 -1.09 -6.13 1.48
C LEU A 379 0.32 -6.66 1.21
N SER A 380 0.44 -7.82 0.57
CA SER A 380 1.72 -8.53 0.39
C SER A 380 2.39 -8.31 -0.98
N ARG A 381 1.89 -7.39 -1.82
CA ARG A 381 2.38 -7.16 -3.18
C ARG A 381 3.91 -7.02 -3.29
N ALA A 382 4.53 -6.29 -2.37
CA ALA A 382 5.98 -6.08 -2.33
C ALA A 382 6.64 -6.77 -1.13
N VAL A 383 6.07 -7.89 -0.66
CA VAL A 383 6.55 -8.61 0.53
C VAL A 383 7.25 -9.89 0.12
N SER A 384 8.41 -10.12 0.75
CA SER A 384 9.13 -11.39 0.76
C SER A 384 8.97 -12.02 2.14
N TRP A 385 8.39 -13.23 2.21
CA TRP A 385 8.27 -13.98 3.45
C TRP A 385 9.51 -14.83 3.68
N HIS A 386 9.93 -14.97 4.95
CA HIS A 386 11.11 -15.75 5.31
C HIS A 386 10.79 -16.93 6.22
N LYS A 387 9.69 -16.82 6.98
CA LYS A 387 9.31 -17.84 7.95
C LYS A 387 7.82 -17.79 8.17
N ALA A 388 7.20 -18.97 8.21
CA ALA A 388 5.81 -19.14 8.62
C ALA A 388 5.73 -20.27 9.63
N VAL A 389 5.07 -20.02 10.77
CA VAL A 389 4.86 -21.02 11.82
C VAL A 389 3.38 -21.04 12.17
N VAL A 390 2.78 -22.22 12.26
CA VAL A 390 1.43 -22.41 12.80
C VAL A 390 1.54 -23.27 14.05
N THR A 391 1.06 -22.75 15.17
CA THR A 391 1.03 -23.46 16.46
C THR A 391 -0.40 -23.87 16.76
N HIS A 392 -0.59 -25.13 17.19
CA HIS A 392 -1.89 -25.62 17.66
C HIS A 392 -1.99 -25.47 19.17
N ALA A 393 -2.93 -24.64 19.63
CA ALA A 393 -3.23 -24.34 21.03
C ALA A 393 -4.64 -24.83 21.38
N PRO A 394 -4.85 -26.11 21.70
CA PRO A 394 -6.18 -26.73 21.82
C PRO A 394 -7.05 -26.13 22.92
N GLY A 395 -6.44 -25.60 24.00
CA GLY A 395 -7.14 -24.96 25.14
C GLY A 395 -7.62 -23.53 24.87
N THR A 396 -7.23 -22.94 23.73
CA THR A 396 -7.59 -21.55 23.44
C THR A 396 -9.05 -21.43 23.02
N ARG A 397 -9.80 -20.58 23.70
CA ARG A 397 -11.15 -20.20 23.26
C ARG A 397 -11.07 -19.30 22.03
N PRO A 398 -11.79 -19.62 20.94
CA PRO A 398 -11.81 -18.77 19.76
C PRO A 398 -12.42 -17.41 20.07
N GLY A 399 -11.78 -16.34 19.59
CA GLY A 399 -12.21 -14.95 19.69
C GLY A 399 -11.64 -14.15 18.54
N LEU A 400 -11.91 -12.86 18.42
CA LEU A 400 -11.44 -12.07 17.27
C LEU A 400 -9.92 -12.21 17.04
N LYS A 401 -9.13 -12.06 18.12
CA LYS A 401 -7.66 -12.14 18.10
C LYS A 401 -7.09 -13.48 18.53
N SER A 402 -7.92 -14.47 18.87
CA SER A 402 -7.50 -15.76 19.40
C SER A 402 -8.09 -16.92 18.62
N SER A 403 -7.31 -17.98 18.42
CA SER A 403 -7.70 -19.18 17.70
C SER A 403 -6.92 -20.39 18.21
N ARG A 404 -7.44 -21.60 17.97
CA ARG A 404 -6.66 -22.82 18.24
C ARG A 404 -5.47 -22.98 17.27
N LEU A 405 -5.51 -22.36 16.12
CA LEU A 405 -4.40 -22.28 15.18
C LEU A 405 -3.89 -20.86 15.14
N VAL A 406 -2.70 -20.65 15.67
CA VAL A 406 -2.02 -19.35 15.74
C VAL A 406 -0.92 -19.32 14.68
N LEU A 407 -0.99 -18.33 13.79
CA LEU A 407 0.02 -18.07 12.77
C LEU A 407 1.04 -17.06 13.31
N HIS A 408 2.32 -17.36 13.10
CA HIS A 408 3.43 -16.43 13.18
C HIS A 408 4.08 -16.34 11.78
N LEU A 409 4.07 -15.16 11.20
CA LEU A 409 4.58 -14.92 9.86
C LEU A 409 5.62 -13.81 9.91
N GLU A 410 6.81 -14.08 9.36
CA GLU A 410 7.92 -13.13 9.31
C GLU A 410 8.37 -12.90 7.86
N GLY A 411 8.60 -11.63 7.52
CA GLY A 411 9.02 -11.25 6.19
C GLY A 411 9.58 -9.83 6.13
N ALA A 412 9.80 -9.36 4.92
CA ALA A 412 10.24 -8.00 4.65
C ALA A 412 9.42 -7.39 3.52
N LEU A 413 8.95 -6.17 3.73
CA LEU A 413 8.40 -5.32 2.68
C LEU A 413 9.54 -4.55 2.02
N TYR A 414 9.57 -4.53 0.69
CA TYR A 414 10.53 -3.76 -0.10
C TYR A 414 9.93 -2.44 -0.54
N GLU A 415 10.73 -1.38 -0.50
CA GLU A 415 10.32 -0.03 -0.91
C GLU A 415 11.45 0.70 -1.62
N ASN A 416 11.07 1.64 -2.51
CA ASN A 416 12.00 2.57 -3.15
C ASN A 416 11.97 3.91 -2.38
N ARG A 417 13.16 4.46 -2.09
CA ARG A 417 13.34 5.69 -1.29
C ARG A 417 13.25 6.95 -2.12
#